data_65b91289f2f84fab786da419720a53a3
#
_entry.id   65b91289f2f84fab786da419720a53a3
#
_cell.length_a   1.000
_cell.length_b   1.000
_cell.length_c   1.000
_cell.angle_alpha   90.00
_cell.angle_beta   90.00
_cell.angle_gamma   90.00
#
_symmetry.space_group_name_H-M   'P 1'
#
loop_
_entity.id
_entity.type
_entity.pdbx_description
1 polymer ?
#
loop_
_entity_poly.entity_id
_entity_poly.type
_entity_poly.pdbx_seq_one_letter_code
_entity_poly.pdbx_strand_id
1 'polypeptide(L)'
;MSDIKVAIIGAGSMAREHIKAFAAIPGVKVVGIQSRTASKAQALAKEFAIPKVIEDLKDLYTETKADIVVITVNILAMLDVAGEVVKHPWVCLFEKPVGLHYAESVQINELAKAQNAKCYVGLNRRHYSSTKTVLADLALSDEKRIINVFDQEDPYIALHEDKQPALVVENWMYANSIHMIDYFRVLCRGTIQSVTPLVHWDSNNPSLVVTKIEFSSGDTGIYQAVWNSPGPWAVTVTTHAKRWEMRPLEQASYQLHGTRKIEPAPVHEWDKEFKAGFRLQAEETIKALQGLPHALPTLEDSLETMHLIKAIYEI
;
A
#
# COMPACT_ATOMS: atom_id res chain seq x y z
N MET A 1 18.92 -11.06 22.39
CA MET A 1 19.04 -10.39 21.08
C MET A 1 18.94 -8.89 21.36
N SER A 2 19.70 -8.04 20.64
CA SER A 2 19.55 -6.59 20.76
C SER A 2 18.19 -6.17 20.20
N ASP A 3 17.60 -5.09 20.78
CA ASP A 3 16.34 -4.55 20.28
C ASP A 3 16.50 -4.07 18.82
N ILE A 4 15.49 -4.32 18.00
CA ILE A 4 15.40 -3.79 16.63
C ILE A 4 15.02 -2.32 16.72
N LYS A 5 15.78 -1.47 16.07
CA LYS A 5 15.61 -0.02 16.08
C LYS A 5 14.90 0.48 14.83
N VAL A 6 13.84 1.24 15.02
CA VAL A 6 13.06 1.84 13.93
C VAL A 6 13.15 3.36 13.98
N ALA A 7 13.43 3.99 12.84
CA ALA A 7 13.33 5.43 12.66
C ALA A 7 12.13 5.77 11.77
N ILE A 8 11.53 6.95 12.00
CA ILE A 8 10.36 7.42 11.26
C ILE A 8 10.69 8.74 10.57
N ILE A 9 10.34 8.85 9.30
CA ILE A 9 10.41 10.10 8.52
C ILE A 9 9.00 10.53 8.18
N GLY A 10 8.64 11.75 8.62
CA GLY A 10 7.27 12.26 8.57
C GLY A 10 6.60 12.19 9.94
N ALA A 11 5.60 13.07 10.15
CA ALA A 11 4.86 13.17 11.40
C ALA A 11 3.35 13.36 11.16
N GLY A 12 2.82 12.69 10.14
CA GLY A 12 1.40 12.67 9.80
C GLY A 12 0.64 11.54 10.49
N SER A 13 -0.63 11.36 10.07
CA SER A 13 -1.48 10.27 10.57
C SER A 13 -0.89 8.88 10.30
N MET A 14 -0.30 8.67 9.13
CA MET A 14 0.30 7.37 8.80
C MET A 14 1.55 7.09 9.63
N ALA A 15 2.37 8.11 9.94
CA ALA A 15 3.49 7.95 10.88
C ALA A 15 3.00 7.42 12.22
N ARG A 16 1.90 7.97 12.76
CA ARG A 16 1.29 7.50 14.01
C ARG A 16 0.90 6.02 13.95
N GLU A 17 0.26 5.59 12.87
CA GLU A 17 -0.18 4.20 12.72
C GLU A 17 1.01 3.23 12.61
N HIS A 18 2.06 3.60 11.88
CA HIS A 18 3.30 2.81 11.84
C HIS A 18 3.98 2.74 13.22
N ILE A 19 4.09 3.87 13.92
CA ILE A 19 4.66 3.89 15.27
C ILE A 19 3.93 2.92 16.19
N LYS A 20 2.59 2.96 16.22
CA LYS A 20 1.76 2.03 17.01
C LYS A 20 2.06 0.58 16.65
N ALA A 21 2.07 0.26 15.34
CA ALA A 21 2.27 -1.09 14.87
C ALA A 21 3.64 -1.66 15.24
N PHE A 22 4.71 -0.89 15.03
CA PHE A 22 6.08 -1.31 15.37
C PHE A 22 6.32 -1.37 16.88
N ALA A 23 5.87 -0.37 17.65
CA ALA A 23 6.05 -0.32 19.08
C ALA A 23 5.34 -1.46 19.84
N ALA A 24 4.30 -2.05 19.23
CA ALA A 24 3.59 -3.19 19.81
C ALA A 24 4.33 -4.54 19.62
N ILE A 25 5.45 -4.57 18.87
CA ILE A 25 6.22 -5.80 18.64
C ILE A 25 7.27 -5.96 19.73
N PRO A 26 7.29 -7.08 20.48
CA PRO A 26 8.32 -7.33 21.48
C PRO A 26 9.73 -7.24 20.89
N GLY A 27 10.61 -6.50 21.56
CA GLY A 27 12.01 -6.31 21.12
C GLY A 27 12.18 -5.31 19.97
N VAL A 28 11.14 -4.50 19.65
CA VAL A 28 11.22 -3.41 18.69
C VAL A 28 11.09 -2.06 19.39
N LYS A 29 11.92 -1.10 19.04
CA LYS A 29 11.93 0.26 19.61
C LYS A 29 11.94 1.31 18.50
N VAL A 30 11.02 2.25 18.56
CA VAL A 30 11.09 3.46 17.74
C VAL A 30 12.08 4.42 18.43
N VAL A 31 13.23 4.65 17.78
CA VAL A 31 14.37 5.34 18.41
C VAL A 31 14.57 6.77 17.93
N GLY A 32 13.90 7.16 16.85
CA GLY A 32 14.00 8.52 16.32
C GLY A 32 12.89 8.85 15.34
N ILE A 33 12.58 10.13 15.26
CA ILE A 33 11.63 10.69 14.29
C ILE A 33 12.20 11.96 13.68
N GLN A 34 12.02 12.11 12.37
CA GLN A 34 12.35 13.32 11.62
C GLN A 34 11.11 13.84 10.90
N SER A 35 10.91 15.15 10.87
CA SER A 35 9.89 15.78 10.04
C SER A 35 10.25 17.25 9.78
N ARG A 36 9.93 17.76 8.60
CA ARG A 36 10.02 19.20 8.28
C ARG A 36 9.19 20.08 9.23
N THR A 37 8.13 19.52 9.82
CA THR A 37 7.32 20.22 10.85
C THR A 37 7.75 19.72 12.23
N ALA A 38 8.75 20.40 12.80
CA ALA A 38 9.34 20.02 14.10
C ALA A 38 8.30 19.84 15.20
N SER A 39 7.30 20.72 15.30
CA SER A 39 6.24 20.63 16.33
C SER A 39 5.42 19.35 16.25
N LYS A 40 5.13 18.85 15.04
CA LYS A 40 4.43 17.57 14.85
C LYS A 40 5.30 16.38 15.25
N ALA A 41 6.60 16.41 14.91
CA ALA A 41 7.55 15.38 15.33
C ALA A 41 7.69 15.34 16.85
N GLN A 42 7.82 16.50 17.50
CA GLN A 42 7.87 16.61 18.96
C GLN A 42 6.61 16.07 19.64
N ALA A 43 5.42 16.36 19.07
CA ALA A 43 4.16 15.85 19.60
C ALA A 43 4.10 14.32 19.55
N LEU A 44 4.45 13.69 18.43
CA LEU A 44 4.52 12.23 18.31
C LEU A 44 5.62 11.64 19.21
N ALA A 45 6.78 12.26 19.28
CA ALA A 45 7.87 11.81 20.14
C ALA A 45 7.45 11.80 21.62
N LYS A 46 6.72 12.83 22.06
CA LYS A 46 6.18 12.90 23.43
C LYS A 46 5.11 11.81 23.66
N GLU A 47 4.20 11.63 22.71
CA GLU A 47 3.10 10.66 22.82
C GLU A 47 3.60 9.21 22.91
N PHE A 48 4.60 8.86 22.11
CA PHE A 48 5.13 7.50 22.01
C PHE A 48 6.46 7.30 22.72
N ALA A 49 6.91 8.27 23.51
CA ALA A 49 8.18 8.25 24.21
C ALA A 49 9.40 7.96 23.29
N ILE A 50 9.39 8.52 22.07
CA ILE A 50 10.49 8.40 21.12
C ILE A 50 11.66 9.27 21.63
N PRO A 51 12.86 8.70 21.84
CA PRO A 51 13.93 9.42 22.56
C PRO A 51 14.55 10.55 21.75
N LYS A 52 14.46 10.54 20.41
CA LYS A 52 15.14 11.51 19.57
C LYS A 52 14.21 12.13 18.53
N VAL A 53 14.21 13.47 18.44
CA VAL A 53 13.64 14.24 17.33
C VAL A 53 14.81 14.85 16.57
N ILE A 54 14.97 14.46 15.31
CA ILE A 54 16.09 14.84 14.47
C ILE A 54 15.65 15.96 13.52
N GLU A 55 16.45 17.02 13.42
CA GLU A 55 16.13 18.19 12.59
C GLU A 55 16.50 17.93 11.12
N ASP A 56 17.75 17.53 10.86
CA ASP A 56 18.20 17.23 9.49
C ASP A 56 18.04 15.74 9.18
N LEU A 57 17.43 15.45 8.04
CA LEU A 57 17.26 14.09 7.55
C LEU A 57 18.60 13.33 7.41
N LYS A 58 19.66 14.05 7.02
CA LYS A 58 21.00 13.47 6.83
C LYS A 58 21.60 12.91 8.11
N ASP A 59 21.20 13.45 9.27
CA ASP A 59 21.70 13.02 10.57
C ASP A 59 20.90 11.85 11.16
N LEU A 60 19.73 11.56 10.60
CA LEU A 60 18.82 10.55 11.15
C LEU A 60 19.48 9.19 11.35
N TYR A 61 20.20 8.68 10.34
CA TYR A 61 20.90 7.41 10.46
C TYR A 61 22.06 7.47 11.44
N THR A 62 22.88 8.51 11.37
CA THR A 62 24.08 8.65 12.21
C THR A 62 23.74 8.73 13.69
N GLU A 63 22.64 9.42 14.02
CA GLU A 63 22.18 9.58 15.40
C GLU A 63 21.39 8.39 15.94
N THR A 64 20.64 7.70 15.10
CA THR A 64 19.75 6.61 15.56
C THR A 64 20.39 5.24 15.42
N LYS A 65 21.22 5.03 14.40
CA LYS A 65 21.70 3.71 13.98
C LYS A 65 20.53 2.73 13.87
N ALA A 66 19.43 3.18 13.26
CA ALA A 66 18.23 2.39 13.07
C ALA A 66 18.47 1.24 12.07
N ASP A 67 17.82 0.11 12.32
CA ASP A 67 17.83 -1.06 11.43
C ASP A 67 16.78 -0.95 10.34
N ILE A 68 15.69 -0.23 10.63
CA ILE A 68 14.55 0.03 9.75
C ILE A 68 14.25 1.53 9.72
N VAL A 69 13.93 2.06 8.55
CA VAL A 69 13.35 3.40 8.41
C VAL A 69 12.00 3.31 7.72
N VAL A 70 10.98 3.97 8.30
CA VAL A 70 9.64 4.09 7.72
C VAL A 70 9.45 5.50 7.18
N ILE A 71 9.13 5.61 5.90
CA ILE A 71 9.04 6.87 5.16
C ILE A 71 7.56 7.19 4.93
N THR A 72 7.05 8.20 5.64
CA THR A 72 5.64 8.63 5.63
C THR A 72 5.49 10.10 5.25
N VAL A 73 6.32 10.56 4.35
CA VAL A 73 6.31 11.95 3.90
C VAL A 73 5.18 12.22 2.89
N ASN A 74 4.90 13.50 2.66
CA ASN A 74 4.03 13.89 1.55
C ASN A 74 4.64 13.40 0.22
N ILE A 75 3.77 12.93 -0.68
CA ILE A 75 4.15 12.35 -1.97
C ILE A 75 5.09 13.26 -2.78
N LEU A 76 4.90 14.60 -2.73
CA LEU A 76 5.75 15.56 -3.42
C LEU A 76 7.18 15.67 -2.86
N ALA A 77 7.44 15.11 -1.69
CA ALA A 77 8.78 15.05 -1.10
C ALA A 77 9.41 13.66 -1.22
N MET A 78 8.71 12.71 -1.83
CA MET A 78 9.11 11.31 -1.81
C MET A 78 10.44 11.08 -2.55
N LEU A 79 10.62 11.68 -3.72
CA LEU A 79 11.85 11.52 -4.52
C LEU A 79 13.07 12.07 -3.79
N ASP A 80 12.97 13.26 -3.22
CA ASP A 80 14.09 13.89 -2.49
C ASP A 80 14.48 13.06 -1.27
N VAL A 81 13.49 12.62 -0.50
CA VAL A 81 13.71 11.79 0.68
C VAL A 81 14.27 10.42 0.30
N ALA A 82 13.76 9.80 -0.78
CA ALA A 82 14.29 8.55 -1.29
C ALA A 82 15.78 8.65 -1.63
N GLY A 83 16.20 9.74 -2.32
CA GLY A 83 17.59 9.99 -2.66
C GLY A 83 18.54 10.07 -1.46
N GLU A 84 18.03 10.38 -0.27
CA GLU A 84 18.83 10.39 0.96
C GLU A 84 18.81 9.03 1.67
N VAL A 85 17.60 8.44 1.87
CA VAL A 85 17.47 7.24 2.70
C VAL A 85 18.11 6.00 2.08
N VAL A 86 18.15 5.89 0.76
CA VAL A 86 18.74 4.72 0.09
C VAL A 86 20.27 4.62 0.24
N LYS A 87 20.92 5.67 0.73
CA LYS A 87 22.38 5.69 0.98
C LYS A 87 22.82 4.93 2.23
N HIS A 88 21.87 4.53 3.08
CA HIS A 88 22.15 3.94 4.38
C HIS A 88 21.79 2.45 4.43
N PRO A 89 22.45 1.64 5.28
CA PRO A 89 22.30 0.17 5.29
C PRO A 89 21.08 -0.34 6.08
N TRP A 90 20.04 0.45 6.23
CA TRP A 90 18.78 0.05 6.86
C TRP A 90 17.80 -0.57 5.85
N VAL A 91 16.75 -1.20 6.35
CA VAL A 91 15.60 -1.58 5.54
C VAL A 91 14.66 -0.39 5.44
N CYS A 92 14.31 0.02 4.21
CA CYS A 92 13.38 1.12 3.93
C CYS A 92 11.97 0.58 3.69
N LEU A 93 11.00 1.09 4.44
CA LEU A 93 9.58 0.90 4.20
C LEU A 93 8.96 2.22 3.77
N PHE A 94 8.67 2.37 2.48
CA PHE A 94 8.05 3.55 1.92
C PHE A 94 6.53 3.48 1.99
N GLU A 95 5.86 4.53 2.45
CA GLU A 95 4.42 4.66 2.23
C GLU A 95 4.11 4.82 0.74
N LYS A 96 2.95 4.33 0.37
CA LYS A 96 2.42 4.43 -0.99
C LYS A 96 1.84 5.84 -1.28
N PRO A 97 1.83 6.24 -2.55
CA PRO A 97 2.59 5.70 -3.66
C PRO A 97 4.05 6.12 -3.54
N VAL A 98 4.94 5.32 -4.08
CA VAL A 98 6.36 5.66 -4.10
C VAL A 98 6.65 6.51 -5.33
N GLY A 99 6.41 7.81 -5.20
CA GLY A 99 6.48 8.80 -6.27
C GLY A 99 5.10 9.30 -6.72
N LEU A 100 5.07 10.51 -7.27
CA LEU A 100 3.84 11.20 -7.69
C LEU A 100 3.12 10.47 -8.85
N HIS A 101 3.91 9.94 -9.77
CA HIS A 101 3.44 9.22 -10.97
C HIS A 101 4.49 8.16 -11.38
N TYR A 102 4.16 7.37 -12.38
CA TYR A 102 5.01 6.25 -12.83
C TYR A 102 6.46 6.64 -13.09
N ALA A 103 6.71 7.77 -13.79
CA ALA A 103 8.09 8.18 -14.13
C ALA A 103 8.93 8.52 -12.89
N GLU A 104 8.34 9.15 -11.86
CA GLU A 104 9.03 9.43 -10.61
C GLU A 104 9.29 8.15 -9.82
N SER A 105 8.35 7.21 -9.83
CA SER A 105 8.54 5.89 -9.21
C SER A 105 9.69 5.11 -9.86
N VAL A 106 9.86 5.21 -11.19
CA VAL A 106 11.00 4.63 -11.89
C VAL A 106 12.31 5.24 -11.38
N GLN A 107 12.38 6.57 -11.24
CA GLN A 107 13.58 7.25 -10.73
C GLN A 107 13.95 6.77 -9.32
N ILE A 108 12.95 6.65 -8.42
CA ILE A 108 13.18 6.15 -7.06
C ILE A 108 13.70 4.71 -7.07
N ASN A 109 13.14 3.87 -7.91
CA ASN A 109 13.61 2.48 -8.05
C ASN A 109 15.06 2.41 -8.56
N GLU A 110 15.43 3.24 -9.53
CA GLU A 110 16.82 3.31 -10.03
C GLU A 110 17.80 3.82 -8.97
N LEU A 111 17.39 4.81 -8.16
CA LEU A 111 18.19 5.26 -7.02
C LEU A 111 18.43 4.14 -6.01
N ALA A 112 17.40 3.38 -5.68
CA ALA A 112 17.50 2.25 -4.74
C ALA A 112 18.42 1.15 -5.30
N LYS A 113 18.28 0.79 -6.58
CA LYS A 113 19.14 -0.18 -7.26
C LYS A 113 20.60 0.24 -7.28
N ALA A 114 20.88 1.50 -7.60
CA ALA A 114 22.25 2.04 -7.65
C ALA A 114 22.96 1.94 -6.29
N GLN A 115 22.22 1.96 -5.18
CA GLN A 115 22.74 1.82 -3.82
C GLN A 115 22.61 0.39 -3.26
N ASN A 116 22.04 -0.55 -4.03
CA ASN A 116 21.68 -1.90 -3.55
C ASN A 116 20.87 -1.85 -2.23
N ALA A 117 19.97 -0.87 -2.13
CA ALA A 117 19.19 -0.61 -0.93
C ALA A 117 18.02 -1.60 -0.80
N LYS A 118 17.75 -2.04 0.42
CA LYS A 118 16.60 -2.92 0.73
C LYS A 118 15.35 -2.07 0.91
N CYS A 119 14.54 -1.95 -0.13
CA CYS A 119 13.37 -1.07 -0.17
C CYS A 119 12.08 -1.86 -0.42
N TYR A 120 11.07 -1.55 0.38
CA TYR A 120 9.74 -2.16 0.31
C TYR A 120 8.66 -1.07 0.38
N VAL A 121 7.45 -1.42 -0.07
CA VAL A 121 6.34 -0.46 -0.19
C VAL A 121 5.19 -0.81 0.75
N GLY A 122 4.65 0.19 1.41
CA GLY A 122 3.55 0.10 2.37
C GLY A 122 2.17 -0.09 1.72
N LEU A 123 2.02 -1.09 0.86
CA LEU A 123 0.72 -1.49 0.31
C LEU A 123 -0.03 -2.33 1.35
N ASN A 124 -0.48 -1.68 2.41
CA ASN A 124 -1.03 -2.31 3.62
C ASN A 124 -2.23 -3.23 3.36
N ARG A 125 -3.00 -3.04 2.28
CA ARG A 125 -4.15 -3.90 1.96
C ARG A 125 -3.76 -5.32 1.57
N ARG A 126 -2.53 -5.55 1.11
CA ARG A 126 -1.96 -6.89 0.95
C ARG A 126 -1.86 -7.66 2.27
N HIS A 127 -1.85 -6.93 3.40
CA HIS A 127 -1.69 -7.45 4.76
C HIS A 127 -2.98 -7.44 5.58
N TYR A 128 -4.13 -7.06 5.00
CA TYR A 128 -5.43 -7.20 5.64
C TYR A 128 -5.72 -8.69 5.93
N SER A 129 -6.27 -8.99 7.09
CA SER A 129 -6.69 -10.36 7.43
C SER A 129 -7.72 -10.90 6.44
N SER A 130 -8.60 -10.05 5.93
CA SER A 130 -9.54 -10.38 4.85
C SER A 130 -8.80 -10.84 3.59
N THR A 131 -7.81 -10.08 3.12
CA THR A 131 -6.98 -10.43 1.96
C THR A 131 -6.21 -11.75 2.20
N LYS A 132 -5.62 -11.93 3.39
CA LYS A 132 -4.89 -13.16 3.73
C LYS A 132 -5.80 -14.38 3.77
N THR A 133 -7.01 -14.23 4.30
CA THR A 133 -8.00 -15.31 4.32
C THR A 133 -8.41 -15.72 2.90
N VAL A 134 -8.70 -14.75 2.03
CA VAL A 134 -9.03 -15.02 0.62
C VAL A 134 -7.87 -15.70 -0.09
N LEU A 135 -6.64 -15.22 0.07
CA LEU A 135 -5.45 -15.81 -0.55
C LEU A 135 -5.18 -17.24 -0.09
N ALA A 136 -5.36 -17.52 1.21
CA ALA A 136 -5.18 -18.86 1.76
C ALA A 136 -6.17 -19.87 1.17
N ASP A 137 -7.42 -19.46 0.99
CA ASP A 137 -8.44 -20.29 0.35
C ASP A 137 -8.16 -20.49 -1.15
N LEU A 138 -7.81 -19.41 -1.86
CA LEU A 138 -7.48 -19.47 -3.29
C LEU A 138 -6.24 -20.31 -3.61
N ALA A 139 -5.34 -20.46 -2.65
CA ALA A 139 -4.15 -21.31 -2.81
C ALA A 139 -4.47 -22.82 -2.80
N LEU A 140 -5.68 -23.21 -2.40
CA LEU A 140 -6.12 -24.61 -2.36
C LEU A 140 -6.64 -25.12 -3.71
N SER A 141 -6.76 -24.25 -4.73
CA SER A 141 -7.34 -24.59 -6.03
C SER A 141 -6.67 -23.84 -7.17
N ASP A 142 -6.53 -24.53 -8.31
CA ASP A 142 -6.08 -23.95 -9.57
C ASP A 142 -7.20 -23.44 -10.47
N GLU A 143 -8.43 -23.37 -9.97
CA GLU A 143 -9.58 -22.85 -10.71
C GLU A 143 -9.29 -21.44 -11.24
N LYS A 144 -9.80 -21.13 -12.44
CA LYS A 144 -9.75 -19.77 -13.00
C LYS A 144 -10.50 -18.81 -12.10
N ARG A 145 -9.94 -17.60 -11.96
CA ARG A 145 -10.47 -16.55 -11.12
C ARG A 145 -11.04 -15.41 -11.97
N ILE A 146 -12.19 -14.92 -11.57
CA ILE A 146 -12.78 -13.69 -12.09
C ILE A 146 -12.75 -12.68 -10.94
N ILE A 147 -11.96 -11.63 -11.09
CA ILE A 147 -11.75 -10.60 -10.08
C ILE A 147 -12.46 -9.33 -10.52
N ASN A 148 -13.38 -8.81 -9.69
CA ASN A 148 -13.95 -7.49 -9.91
C ASN A 148 -13.45 -6.56 -8.80
N VAL A 149 -12.92 -5.43 -9.21
CA VAL A 149 -12.49 -4.34 -8.33
C VAL A 149 -13.39 -3.15 -8.58
N PHE A 150 -14.09 -2.72 -7.53
CA PHE A 150 -14.93 -1.53 -7.52
C PHE A 150 -14.22 -0.44 -6.76
N ASP A 151 -13.98 0.67 -7.41
CA ASP A 151 -13.29 1.83 -6.88
C ASP A 151 -14.19 3.06 -6.93
N GLN A 152 -13.95 3.97 -6.00
CA GLN A 152 -14.67 5.24 -5.92
C GLN A 152 -13.67 6.34 -5.56
N GLU A 153 -13.65 7.39 -6.38
CA GLU A 153 -12.71 8.49 -6.24
C GLU A 153 -13.43 9.83 -6.26
N ASP A 154 -13.01 10.71 -5.33
CA ASP A 154 -13.57 12.06 -5.22
C ASP A 154 -12.44 13.10 -5.11
N PRO A 155 -11.95 13.61 -6.25
CA PRO A 155 -10.94 14.67 -6.28
C PRO A 155 -11.37 15.95 -5.60
N TYR A 156 -12.68 16.25 -5.57
CA TYR A 156 -13.19 17.45 -4.90
C TYR A 156 -12.98 17.37 -3.38
N ILE A 157 -13.34 16.24 -2.76
CA ILE A 157 -13.10 15.98 -1.34
C ILE A 157 -11.60 16.01 -1.06
N ALA A 158 -10.80 15.33 -1.87
CA ALA A 158 -9.36 15.29 -1.72
C ALA A 158 -8.74 16.70 -1.70
N LEU A 159 -9.16 17.58 -2.62
CA LEU A 159 -8.63 18.93 -2.73
C LEU A 159 -9.16 19.87 -1.62
N HIS A 160 -10.47 19.87 -1.38
CA HIS A 160 -11.13 20.90 -0.58
C HIS A 160 -11.31 20.51 0.89
N GLU A 161 -11.51 19.24 1.21
CA GLU A 161 -11.70 18.76 2.57
C GLU A 161 -10.40 18.20 3.16
N ASP A 162 -9.74 17.27 2.44
CA ASP A 162 -8.50 16.65 2.89
C ASP A 162 -7.26 17.54 2.68
N LYS A 163 -7.43 18.69 1.97
CA LYS A 163 -6.35 19.66 1.70
C LYS A 163 -5.14 19.06 1.00
N GLN A 164 -5.38 18.10 0.11
CA GLN A 164 -4.29 17.56 -0.71
C GLN A 164 -3.80 18.63 -1.71
N PRO A 165 -2.49 18.67 -2.00
CA PRO A 165 -1.96 19.56 -3.04
C PRO A 165 -2.61 19.29 -4.41
N ALA A 166 -2.90 20.35 -5.18
CA ALA A 166 -3.55 20.22 -6.49
C ALA A 166 -2.82 19.24 -7.41
N LEU A 167 -1.49 19.30 -7.47
CA LEU A 167 -0.67 18.38 -8.27
C LEU A 167 -0.84 16.90 -7.86
N VAL A 168 -1.09 16.61 -6.58
CA VAL A 168 -1.39 15.26 -6.10
C VAL A 168 -2.77 14.84 -6.57
N VAL A 169 -3.76 15.75 -6.54
CA VAL A 169 -5.13 15.49 -6.98
C VAL A 169 -5.20 15.29 -8.50
N GLU A 170 -4.41 15.99 -9.29
CA GLU A 170 -4.25 15.75 -10.73
C GLU A 170 -3.73 14.34 -11.04
N ASN A 171 -3.00 13.74 -10.11
CA ASN A 171 -2.46 12.39 -10.18
C ASN A 171 -3.17 11.42 -9.22
N TRP A 172 -4.46 11.67 -8.92
CA TRP A 172 -5.19 10.97 -7.86
C TRP A 172 -5.31 9.47 -8.07
N MET A 173 -5.36 9.00 -9.33
CA MET A 173 -5.34 7.58 -9.66
C MET A 173 -4.08 6.87 -9.15
N TYR A 174 -2.91 7.55 -9.16
CA TYR A 174 -1.69 7.02 -8.54
C TYR A 174 -1.72 7.16 -7.02
N ALA A 175 -2.24 8.28 -6.52
CA ALA A 175 -2.23 8.56 -5.08
C ALA A 175 -3.19 7.68 -4.29
N ASN A 176 -4.36 7.32 -4.87
CA ASN A 176 -5.42 6.63 -4.15
C ASN A 176 -5.87 5.32 -4.80
N SER A 177 -6.20 5.29 -6.09
CA SER A 177 -6.64 4.08 -6.78
C SER A 177 -5.59 2.97 -6.80
N ILE A 178 -4.31 3.27 -6.55
CA ILE A 178 -3.24 2.28 -6.40
C ILE A 178 -3.63 1.16 -5.44
N HIS A 179 -4.33 1.47 -4.37
CA HIS A 179 -4.78 0.49 -3.39
C HIS A 179 -5.77 -0.53 -3.97
N MET A 180 -6.62 -0.09 -4.88
CA MET A 180 -7.63 -0.95 -5.48
C MET A 180 -7.05 -1.72 -6.66
N ILE A 181 -6.27 -1.06 -7.50
CA ILE A 181 -5.64 -1.68 -8.68
C ILE A 181 -4.61 -2.73 -8.28
N ASP A 182 -3.92 -2.54 -7.15
CA ASP A 182 -2.97 -3.50 -6.62
C ASP A 182 -3.59 -4.88 -6.31
N TYR A 183 -4.88 -4.98 -6.06
CA TYR A 183 -5.56 -6.26 -5.86
C TYR A 183 -5.47 -7.21 -7.06
N PHE A 184 -5.34 -6.70 -8.27
CA PHE A 184 -5.11 -7.56 -9.44
C PHE A 184 -3.75 -8.26 -9.37
N ARG A 185 -2.72 -7.57 -8.86
CA ARG A 185 -1.39 -8.16 -8.66
C ARG A 185 -1.36 -9.19 -7.52
N VAL A 186 -2.26 -9.05 -6.56
CA VAL A 186 -2.36 -9.92 -5.39
C VAL A 186 -3.21 -11.16 -5.66
N LEU A 187 -4.32 -11.01 -6.37
CA LEU A 187 -5.36 -12.02 -6.50
C LEU A 187 -5.34 -12.80 -7.81
N CYS A 188 -4.85 -12.19 -8.91
CA CYS A 188 -4.67 -12.88 -10.18
C CYS A 188 -3.32 -13.59 -10.23
N ARG A 189 -3.24 -14.63 -11.05
CA ARG A 189 -2.02 -15.42 -11.27
C ARG A 189 -1.42 -15.12 -12.63
N GLY A 190 -0.13 -15.38 -12.76
CA GLY A 190 0.59 -15.20 -14.02
C GLY A 190 0.88 -13.73 -14.35
N THR A 191 1.17 -13.47 -15.62
CA THR A 191 1.50 -12.14 -16.15
C THR A 191 0.31 -11.51 -16.86
N ILE A 192 0.22 -10.18 -16.84
CA ILE A 192 -0.78 -9.44 -17.61
C ILE A 192 -0.52 -9.64 -19.10
N GLN A 193 -1.53 -10.09 -19.83
CA GLN A 193 -1.49 -10.32 -21.29
C GLN A 193 -2.13 -9.16 -22.06
N SER A 194 -3.22 -8.62 -21.53
CA SER A 194 -3.90 -7.48 -22.13
C SER A 194 -4.56 -6.61 -21.07
N VAL A 195 -4.62 -5.31 -21.35
CA VAL A 195 -5.40 -4.30 -20.63
C VAL A 195 -6.26 -3.61 -21.67
N THR A 196 -7.56 -3.80 -21.59
CA THR A 196 -8.52 -3.33 -22.59
C THR A 196 -9.52 -2.38 -21.96
N PRO A 197 -9.39 -1.05 -22.13
CA PRO A 197 -10.39 -0.10 -21.71
C PRO A 197 -11.73 -0.37 -22.42
N LEU A 198 -12.81 -0.42 -21.65
CA LEU A 198 -14.20 -0.56 -22.13
C LEU A 198 -14.95 0.77 -22.02
N VAL A 199 -14.62 1.55 -20.99
CA VAL A 199 -15.01 2.95 -20.84
C VAL A 199 -13.74 3.72 -20.54
N HIS A 200 -13.36 4.60 -21.48
CA HIS A 200 -12.11 5.34 -21.44
C HIS A 200 -12.13 6.45 -20.38
N TRP A 201 -10.97 6.75 -19.84
CA TRP A 201 -10.78 7.88 -18.96
C TRP A 201 -10.95 9.20 -19.71
N ASP A 202 -11.75 10.10 -19.16
CA ASP A 202 -11.86 11.50 -19.62
C ASP A 202 -11.44 12.42 -18.47
N SER A 203 -10.25 12.99 -18.56
CA SER A 203 -9.72 13.91 -17.54
C SER A 203 -10.49 15.23 -17.46
N ASN A 204 -11.23 15.63 -18.52
CA ASN A 204 -12.03 16.85 -18.53
C ASN A 204 -13.41 16.64 -17.88
N ASN A 205 -13.89 15.39 -17.86
CA ASN A 205 -15.18 15.04 -17.25
C ASN A 205 -15.07 13.68 -16.52
N PRO A 206 -14.32 13.61 -15.42
CA PRO A 206 -14.11 12.36 -14.68
C PRO A 206 -15.44 11.79 -14.16
N SER A 207 -15.82 10.60 -14.63
CA SER A 207 -17.09 9.97 -14.23
C SER A 207 -16.97 8.45 -14.02
N LEU A 208 -16.64 7.71 -15.07
CA LEU A 208 -16.56 6.25 -15.04
C LEU A 208 -15.37 5.78 -15.86
N VAL A 209 -14.64 4.82 -15.28
CA VAL A 209 -13.62 4.02 -16.01
C VAL A 209 -13.99 2.56 -15.85
N VAL A 210 -13.97 1.80 -16.96
CA VAL A 210 -14.13 0.34 -16.93
C VAL A 210 -13.06 -0.29 -17.80
N THR A 211 -12.30 -1.23 -17.24
CA THR A 211 -11.21 -1.90 -17.96
C THR A 211 -11.24 -3.40 -17.70
N LYS A 212 -11.06 -4.20 -18.75
CA LYS A 212 -10.83 -5.63 -18.68
C LYS A 212 -9.34 -5.91 -18.71
N ILE A 213 -8.88 -6.81 -17.83
CA ILE A 213 -7.48 -7.25 -17.72
C ILE A 213 -7.44 -8.75 -17.86
N GLU A 214 -6.60 -9.27 -18.78
CA GLU A 214 -6.43 -10.71 -19.00
C GLU A 214 -5.06 -11.15 -18.55
N PHE A 215 -4.99 -12.32 -17.92
CA PHE A 215 -3.76 -12.89 -17.36
C PHE A 215 -3.40 -14.21 -18.05
N SER A 216 -2.11 -14.51 -18.10
CA SER A 216 -1.56 -15.75 -18.73
C SER A 216 -2.08 -17.03 -18.08
N SER A 217 -2.53 -16.96 -16.82
CA SER A 217 -3.18 -18.08 -16.12
C SER A 217 -4.60 -18.37 -16.62
N GLY A 218 -5.19 -17.46 -17.42
CA GLY A 218 -6.59 -17.45 -17.78
C GLY A 218 -7.48 -16.76 -16.74
N ASP A 219 -6.92 -16.17 -15.67
CA ASP A 219 -7.64 -15.31 -14.75
C ASP A 219 -8.04 -14.02 -15.47
N THR A 220 -9.18 -13.43 -15.09
CA THR A 220 -9.72 -12.21 -15.70
C THR A 220 -10.03 -11.19 -14.62
N GLY A 221 -9.55 -9.97 -14.78
CA GLY A 221 -9.85 -8.80 -13.96
C GLY A 221 -10.81 -7.85 -14.65
N ILE A 222 -11.75 -7.30 -13.89
CA ILE A 222 -12.58 -6.17 -14.29
C ILE A 222 -12.38 -5.06 -13.26
N TYR A 223 -11.85 -3.95 -13.70
CA TYR A 223 -11.75 -2.72 -12.91
C TYR A 223 -12.90 -1.79 -13.28
N GLN A 224 -13.59 -1.27 -12.27
CA GLN A 224 -14.61 -0.26 -12.43
C GLN A 224 -14.38 0.82 -11.39
N ALA A 225 -14.15 2.05 -11.82
CA ALA A 225 -14.01 3.21 -10.95
C ALA A 225 -15.10 4.24 -11.27
N VAL A 226 -15.80 4.70 -10.24
CA VAL A 226 -16.69 5.86 -10.33
C VAL A 226 -15.99 7.07 -9.74
N TRP A 227 -16.05 8.19 -10.44
CA TRP A 227 -15.43 9.45 -10.06
C TRP A 227 -16.50 10.50 -9.76
N ASN A 228 -16.24 11.34 -8.75
CA ASN A 228 -17.16 12.40 -8.32
C ASN A 228 -18.57 11.91 -7.96
N SER A 229 -18.68 10.67 -7.53
CA SER A 229 -19.96 10.03 -7.22
C SER A 229 -19.80 9.01 -6.10
N PRO A 230 -20.84 8.76 -5.31
CA PRO A 230 -20.81 7.69 -4.31
C PRO A 230 -20.60 6.33 -4.96
N GLY A 231 -19.79 5.50 -4.35
CA GLY A 231 -19.56 4.14 -4.82
C GLY A 231 -18.89 3.27 -3.73
N PRO A 232 -18.80 1.98 -3.95
CA PRO A 232 -18.11 1.11 -3.02
C PRO A 232 -16.61 1.07 -3.30
N TRP A 233 -15.82 0.87 -2.25
CA TRP A 233 -14.54 0.21 -2.34
C TRP A 233 -14.77 -1.27 -2.00
N ALA A 234 -14.71 -2.10 -3.03
CA ALA A 234 -15.03 -3.52 -2.89
C ALA A 234 -14.21 -4.36 -3.87
N VAL A 235 -13.91 -5.59 -3.44
CA VAL A 235 -13.26 -6.57 -4.30
C VAL A 235 -14.02 -7.88 -4.23
N THR A 236 -14.30 -8.49 -5.37
CA THR A 236 -14.83 -9.85 -5.43
C THR A 236 -13.90 -10.76 -6.21
N VAL A 237 -13.78 -11.99 -5.75
CA VAL A 237 -13.08 -13.07 -6.46
C VAL A 237 -14.04 -14.23 -6.62
N THR A 238 -14.31 -14.61 -7.85
CA THR A 238 -15.21 -15.73 -8.18
C THR A 238 -14.40 -16.85 -8.83
N THR A 239 -14.53 -18.06 -8.31
CA THR A 239 -14.12 -19.31 -8.93
C THR A 239 -15.36 -20.15 -9.23
N HIS A 240 -15.19 -21.35 -9.79
CA HIS A 240 -16.33 -22.26 -9.97
C HIS A 240 -16.95 -22.67 -8.62
N ALA A 241 -16.13 -22.93 -7.61
CA ALA A 241 -16.60 -23.44 -6.32
C ALA A 241 -17.12 -22.35 -5.39
N LYS A 242 -16.58 -21.12 -5.47
CA LYS A 242 -16.79 -20.11 -4.43
C LYS A 242 -16.67 -18.68 -4.97
N ARG A 243 -17.48 -17.77 -4.42
CA ARG A 243 -17.32 -16.33 -4.58
C ARG A 243 -16.96 -15.71 -3.25
N TRP A 244 -15.84 -15.01 -3.22
CA TRP A 244 -15.43 -14.13 -2.13
C TRP A 244 -15.87 -12.70 -2.40
N GLU A 245 -16.19 -11.95 -1.35
CA GLU A 245 -16.45 -10.53 -1.38
C GLU A 245 -15.80 -9.86 -0.18
N MET A 246 -15.04 -8.79 -0.44
CA MET A 246 -14.47 -7.89 0.57
C MET A 246 -15.18 -6.54 0.44
N ARG A 247 -16.13 -6.27 1.36
CA ARG A 247 -16.91 -5.03 1.44
C ARG A 247 -17.50 -4.87 2.85
N PRO A 248 -16.96 -3.91 3.68
CA PRO A 248 -15.74 -3.15 3.42
C PRO A 248 -14.52 -4.05 3.25
N LEU A 249 -13.41 -3.49 2.74
CA LEU A 249 -12.22 -4.29 2.38
C LEU A 249 -11.61 -5.05 3.57
N GLU A 250 -11.80 -4.55 4.79
CA GLU A 250 -11.36 -5.15 6.04
C GLU A 250 -12.13 -6.41 6.42
N GLN A 251 -13.25 -6.67 5.76
CA GLN A 251 -14.14 -7.79 6.06
C GLN A 251 -14.34 -8.65 4.80
N ALA A 252 -14.08 -9.94 4.92
CA ALA A 252 -14.37 -10.88 3.87
C ALA A 252 -15.62 -11.70 4.19
N SER A 253 -16.40 -12.00 3.17
CA SER A 253 -17.48 -12.97 3.21
C SER A 253 -17.44 -13.86 1.97
N TYR A 254 -18.05 -15.03 2.02
CA TYR A 254 -18.07 -15.95 0.90
C TYR A 254 -19.44 -16.59 0.66
N GLN A 255 -19.65 -17.02 -0.56
CA GLN A 255 -20.80 -17.77 -1.02
C GLN A 255 -20.30 -19.03 -1.75
N LEU A 256 -20.80 -20.20 -1.37
CA LEU A 256 -20.47 -21.45 -2.05
C LEU A 256 -21.35 -21.65 -3.29
N HIS A 257 -20.80 -22.32 -4.29
CA HIS A 257 -21.58 -22.76 -5.46
C HIS A 257 -22.83 -23.54 -5.03
N GLY A 258 -23.94 -23.32 -5.71
CA GLY A 258 -25.23 -23.99 -5.42
C GLY A 258 -25.98 -23.44 -4.20
N THR A 259 -25.46 -22.46 -3.48
CA THR A 259 -26.15 -21.82 -2.34
C THR A 259 -26.37 -20.32 -2.58
N ARG A 260 -27.30 -19.72 -1.82
CA ARG A 260 -27.49 -18.27 -1.75
C ARG A 260 -27.02 -17.69 -0.41
N LYS A 261 -26.57 -18.56 0.51
CA LYS A 261 -26.09 -18.14 1.83
C LYS A 261 -24.74 -17.45 1.70
N ILE A 262 -24.63 -16.27 2.32
CA ILE A 262 -23.37 -15.55 2.47
C ILE A 262 -22.88 -15.78 3.89
N GLU A 263 -21.64 -16.21 4.04
CA GLU A 263 -21.01 -16.48 5.32
C GLU A 263 -19.83 -15.52 5.56
N PRO A 264 -19.76 -14.87 6.72
CA PRO A 264 -18.64 -14.00 7.05
C PRO A 264 -17.38 -14.83 7.37
N ALA A 265 -16.23 -14.33 6.97
CA ALA A 265 -14.95 -14.83 7.44
C ALA A 265 -14.50 -14.07 8.72
N PRO A 266 -13.72 -14.72 9.59
CA PRO A 266 -13.21 -14.05 10.79
C PRO A 266 -12.21 -12.95 10.44
N VAL A 267 -12.28 -11.85 11.19
CA VAL A 267 -11.30 -10.75 11.15
C VAL A 267 -10.28 -11.00 12.25
N HIS A 268 -9.00 -10.93 11.93
CA HIS A 268 -7.91 -11.09 12.90
C HIS A 268 -7.90 -9.94 13.91
N GLU A 269 -7.52 -10.23 15.17
CA GLU A 269 -7.52 -9.22 16.25
C GLU A 269 -6.61 -8.02 15.94
N TRP A 270 -5.51 -8.23 15.23
CA TRP A 270 -4.64 -7.12 14.84
C TRP A 270 -5.33 -6.08 13.95
N ASP A 271 -6.27 -6.49 13.08
CA ASP A 271 -7.02 -5.56 12.23
C ASP A 271 -8.17 -4.86 12.98
N LYS A 272 -8.47 -5.29 14.22
CA LYS A 272 -9.39 -4.60 15.13
C LYS A 272 -8.66 -3.63 16.06
N GLU A 273 -7.45 -3.99 16.51
CA GLU A 273 -6.65 -3.23 17.46
C GLU A 273 -5.84 -2.11 16.78
N PHE A 274 -5.32 -2.39 15.58
CA PHE A 274 -4.52 -1.47 14.77
C PHE A 274 -5.28 -1.07 13.50
N LYS A 275 -4.79 -0.04 12.81
CA LYS A 275 -5.22 0.19 11.43
C LYS A 275 -4.95 -1.07 10.62
N ALA A 276 -5.97 -1.55 9.91
CA ALA A 276 -5.91 -2.84 9.23
C ALA A 276 -4.65 -3.01 8.36
N GLY A 277 -4.02 -4.16 8.48
CA GLY A 277 -2.82 -4.56 7.78
C GLY A 277 -1.50 -3.98 8.33
N PHE A 278 -1.52 -2.90 9.14
CA PHE A 278 -0.28 -2.24 9.60
C PHE A 278 0.53 -3.13 10.54
N ARG A 279 -0.13 -3.85 11.45
CA ARG A 279 0.58 -4.72 12.39
C ARG A 279 1.26 -5.89 11.68
N LEU A 280 0.58 -6.54 10.74
CA LEU A 280 1.18 -7.61 9.95
C LEU A 280 2.29 -7.07 9.04
N GLN A 281 2.09 -5.91 8.41
CA GLN A 281 3.11 -5.26 7.59
C GLN A 281 4.39 -4.96 8.39
N ALA A 282 4.27 -4.51 9.64
CA ALA A 282 5.41 -4.29 10.52
C ALA A 282 6.16 -5.61 10.84
N GLU A 283 5.44 -6.71 11.12
CA GLU A 283 6.04 -8.05 11.28
C GLU A 283 6.78 -8.51 10.03
N GLU A 284 6.18 -8.33 8.85
CA GLU A 284 6.81 -8.68 7.57
C GLU A 284 8.08 -7.84 7.31
N THR A 285 8.08 -6.57 7.76
CA THR A 285 9.28 -5.71 7.66
C THR A 285 10.42 -6.22 8.55
N ILE A 286 10.11 -6.74 9.72
CA ILE A 286 11.10 -7.36 10.60
C ILE A 286 11.64 -8.66 9.98
N LYS A 287 10.79 -9.49 9.38
CA LYS A 287 11.24 -10.68 8.64
C LYS A 287 12.18 -10.31 7.49
N ALA A 288 11.87 -9.24 6.74
CA ALA A 288 12.73 -8.74 5.67
C ALA A 288 14.11 -8.30 6.19
N LEU A 289 14.15 -7.60 7.34
CA LEU A 289 15.41 -7.25 8.01
C LEU A 289 16.22 -8.50 8.38
N GLN A 290 15.57 -9.54 8.87
CA GLN A 290 16.19 -10.80 9.30
C GLN A 290 16.57 -11.72 8.14
N GLY A 291 16.24 -11.37 6.89
CA GLY A 291 16.45 -12.22 5.72
C GLY A 291 15.53 -13.45 5.67
N LEU A 292 14.42 -13.42 6.39
CA LEU A 292 13.40 -14.46 6.40
C LEU A 292 12.40 -14.29 5.24
N PRO A 293 11.70 -15.34 4.81
CA PRO A 293 10.61 -15.23 3.86
C PRO A 293 9.53 -14.24 4.34
N HIS A 294 9.14 -13.31 3.49
CA HIS A 294 8.18 -12.25 3.78
C HIS A 294 7.30 -11.93 2.58
N ALA A 295 6.18 -11.22 2.82
CA ALA A 295 5.19 -10.86 1.82
C ALA A 295 5.16 -9.34 1.51
N LEU A 296 6.20 -8.59 1.85
CA LEU A 296 6.28 -7.18 1.48
C LEU A 296 6.50 -7.02 -0.03
N PRO A 297 5.76 -6.12 -0.68
CA PRO A 297 6.05 -5.75 -2.07
C PRO A 297 7.35 -4.94 -2.15
N THR A 298 8.16 -5.25 -3.16
CA THR A 298 9.35 -4.48 -3.53
C THR A 298 8.97 -3.19 -4.26
N LEU A 299 9.96 -2.34 -4.56
CA LEU A 299 9.75 -1.19 -5.45
C LEU A 299 9.34 -1.63 -6.86
N GLU A 300 9.90 -2.72 -7.36
CA GLU A 300 9.53 -3.33 -8.65
C GLU A 300 8.07 -3.78 -8.67
N ASP A 301 7.61 -4.47 -7.62
CA ASP A 301 6.19 -4.85 -7.51
C ASP A 301 5.26 -3.64 -7.54
N SER A 302 5.66 -2.56 -6.87
CA SER A 302 4.91 -1.30 -6.88
C SER A 302 4.93 -0.63 -8.26
N LEU A 303 6.07 -0.68 -8.97
CA LEU A 303 6.17 -0.16 -10.34
C LEU A 303 5.24 -0.88 -11.30
N GLU A 304 5.09 -2.19 -11.17
CA GLU A 304 4.14 -2.94 -11.99
C GLU A 304 2.69 -2.51 -11.73
N THR A 305 2.34 -2.21 -10.48
CA THR A 305 1.02 -1.63 -10.15
C THR A 305 0.87 -0.22 -10.73
N MET A 306 1.90 0.63 -10.63
CA MET A 306 1.90 1.98 -11.23
C MET A 306 1.80 1.93 -12.76
N HIS A 307 2.44 0.95 -13.40
CA HIS A 307 2.33 0.72 -14.83
C HIS A 307 0.92 0.25 -15.23
N LEU A 308 0.29 -0.61 -14.43
CA LEU A 308 -1.09 -1.03 -14.64
C LEU A 308 -2.06 0.15 -14.52
N ILE A 309 -1.86 1.06 -13.54
CA ILE A 309 -2.63 2.31 -13.43
C ILE A 309 -2.52 3.10 -14.72
N LYS A 310 -1.29 3.30 -15.22
CA LYS A 310 -1.05 4.01 -16.48
C LYS A 310 -1.83 3.40 -17.65
N ALA A 311 -1.84 2.06 -17.76
CA ALA A 311 -2.55 1.37 -18.82
C ALA A 311 -4.08 1.45 -18.67
N ILE A 312 -4.61 1.40 -17.45
CA ILE A 312 -6.06 1.51 -17.18
C ILE A 312 -6.58 2.91 -17.53
N TYR A 313 -5.83 3.95 -17.17
CA TYR A 313 -6.20 5.35 -17.35
C TYR A 313 -5.67 5.97 -18.66
N GLU A 314 -4.91 5.21 -19.45
CA GLU A 314 -4.35 5.63 -20.76
C GLU A 314 -3.51 6.93 -20.68
N ILE A 315 -2.67 7.08 -19.62
CA ILE A 315 -1.88 8.28 -19.30
C ILE A 315 -0.37 8.02 -19.35
#